data_549da73d7de48e93d085984c1d12c6d3
#
_entry.id   549da73d7de48e93d085984c1d12c6d3
#
_cell.length_a   1.000
_cell.length_b   1.000
_cell.length_c   1.000
_cell.angle_alpha   90.00
_cell.angle_beta   90.00
_cell.angle_gamma   90.00
#
_symmetry.space_group_name_H-M   'P 1'
#
loop_
_entity.id
_entity.type
_entity.pdbx_description
1 polymer ?
#
loop_
_entity_poly.entity_id
_entity_poly.type
_entity_poly.pdbx_seq_one_letter_code
_entity_poly.pdbx_strand_id
1 'polypeptide(L)'
;LQKSNLFTREEVLAQAKEYQVCPFEMSLDVATWADNIVCDYNYVFDPNVYLKRFFQEGIKGDYLFLVDEAHNLVDRSREMYSADLYKEDVLAVKRIMKAHSRTICRILDKCNKAMLEMKRECEHYQILDSVGTLTFHLMRLASQMDEFLEKPREFPEKKTVLDFYFALRNFLNIYDLVDDHYVIYSQMTEEGKFRIRLFCVDPSVNLQKCIDKSNSTIFFSATLLPIGYYRSE
;
A
#
# COMPACT_ATOMS: atom_id res chain seq x y z
N LEU A 1 19.77 24.15 -8.43
CA LEU A 1 18.90 24.71 -7.38
C LEU A 1 18.94 26.26 -7.32
N GLN A 2 20.11 26.90 -7.40
CA GLN A 2 20.23 28.35 -7.22
C GLN A 2 19.66 29.23 -8.36
N LYS A 3 19.16 28.65 -9.45
CA LYS A 3 18.71 29.39 -10.65
C LYS A 3 17.20 29.30 -10.93
N SER A 4 16.45 28.51 -10.19
CA SER A 4 15.02 28.33 -10.41
C SER A 4 14.26 28.35 -9.07
N ASN A 5 13.11 29.02 -9.07
CA ASN A 5 12.17 29.03 -7.94
C ASN A 5 11.01 28.03 -8.16
N LEU A 6 10.98 27.36 -9.28
CA LEU A 6 9.98 26.36 -9.64
C LEU A 6 10.70 25.11 -10.19
N PHE A 7 10.36 23.94 -9.66
CA PHE A 7 10.93 22.66 -10.08
C PHE A 7 9.80 21.78 -10.62
N THR A 8 9.61 21.86 -11.94
CA THR A 8 8.64 21.02 -12.65
C THR A 8 9.17 19.60 -12.83
N ARG A 9 8.25 18.68 -13.16
CA ARG A 9 8.62 17.30 -13.52
C ARG A 9 9.62 17.24 -14.67
N GLU A 10 9.43 18.07 -15.70
CA GLU A 10 10.31 18.12 -16.86
C GLU A 10 11.73 18.59 -16.47
N GLU A 11 11.83 19.62 -15.63
CA GLU A 11 13.12 20.14 -15.17
C GLU A 11 13.87 19.10 -14.32
N VAL A 12 13.17 18.45 -13.39
CA VAL A 12 13.76 17.37 -12.57
C VAL A 12 14.23 16.21 -13.44
N LEU A 13 13.42 15.78 -14.42
CA LEU A 13 13.81 14.71 -15.34
C LEU A 13 15.03 15.08 -16.19
N ALA A 14 15.10 16.31 -16.70
CA ALA A 14 16.23 16.80 -17.50
C ALA A 14 17.52 16.81 -16.66
N GLN A 15 17.46 17.34 -15.44
CA GLN A 15 18.62 17.40 -14.53
C GLN A 15 19.04 15.99 -14.08
N ALA A 16 18.09 15.13 -13.74
CA ALA A 16 18.39 13.75 -13.35
C ALA A 16 19.11 12.97 -14.47
N LYS A 17 18.71 13.21 -15.72
CA LYS A 17 19.39 12.64 -16.90
C LYS A 17 20.80 13.19 -17.08
N GLU A 18 21.01 14.50 -16.90
CA GLU A 18 22.30 15.15 -17.00
C GLU A 18 23.30 14.62 -15.95
N TYR A 19 22.83 14.48 -14.71
CA TYR A 19 23.66 13.99 -13.58
C TYR A 19 23.65 12.48 -13.41
N GLN A 20 22.93 11.73 -14.24
CA GLN A 20 22.82 10.26 -14.20
C GLN A 20 22.35 9.76 -12.83
N VAL A 21 21.38 10.43 -12.22
CA VAL A 21 20.75 10.06 -10.94
C VAL A 21 19.29 9.65 -11.10
N CYS A 22 18.73 8.98 -10.09
CA CYS A 22 17.32 8.64 -10.09
C CYS A 22 16.45 9.92 -10.00
N PRO A 23 15.55 10.18 -10.95
CA PRO A 23 14.73 11.40 -10.94
C PRO A 23 13.77 11.45 -9.73
N PHE A 24 13.32 10.32 -9.22
CA PHE A 24 12.48 10.26 -8.03
C PHE A 24 13.26 10.69 -6.79
N GLU A 25 14.43 10.11 -6.55
CA GLU A 25 15.28 10.52 -5.41
C GLU A 25 15.70 11.99 -5.51
N MET A 26 16.04 12.44 -6.72
CA MET A 26 16.36 13.85 -6.95
C MET A 26 15.17 14.76 -6.62
N SER A 27 13.93 14.38 -6.97
CA SER A 27 12.75 15.16 -6.62
C SER A 27 12.54 15.25 -5.09
N LEU A 28 12.80 14.17 -4.36
CA LEU A 28 12.72 14.15 -2.91
C LEU A 28 13.80 15.04 -2.27
N ASP A 29 15.03 15.04 -2.82
CA ASP A 29 16.10 15.91 -2.34
C ASP A 29 15.77 17.38 -2.58
N VAL A 30 15.25 17.73 -3.76
CA VAL A 30 14.79 19.09 -4.07
C VAL A 30 13.65 19.52 -3.13
N ALA A 31 12.69 18.61 -2.86
CA ALA A 31 11.56 18.90 -1.98
C ALA A 31 11.98 19.26 -0.55
N THR A 32 13.14 18.78 -0.06
CA THR A 32 13.65 19.16 1.28
C THR A 32 14.04 20.65 1.39
N TRP A 33 14.22 21.34 0.26
CA TRP A 33 14.60 22.75 0.18
C TRP A 33 13.47 23.65 -0.30
N ALA A 34 12.32 23.06 -0.64
CA ALA A 34 11.17 23.78 -1.16
C ALA A 34 10.26 24.29 -0.03
N ASP A 35 9.79 25.53 -0.15
CA ASP A 35 8.79 26.09 0.76
C ASP A 35 7.39 25.52 0.49
N ASN A 36 7.12 25.12 -0.77
CA ASN A 36 5.84 24.58 -1.19
C ASN A 36 6.05 23.33 -2.05
N ILE A 37 5.30 22.28 -1.75
CA ILE A 37 5.34 21.01 -2.46
C ILE A 37 3.94 20.69 -2.97
N VAL A 38 3.78 20.49 -4.28
CA VAL A 38 2.54 20.02 -4.91
C VAL A 38 2.73 18.56 -5.29
N CYS A 39 1.91 17.69 -4.73
CA CYS A 39 2.00 16.25 -4.98
C CYS A 39 0.62 15.59 -4.90
N ASP A 40 0.53 14.32 -5.29
CA ASP A 40 -0.65 13.51 -5.02
C ASP A 40 -0.79 13.29 -3.51
N TYR A 41 -2.01 13.36 -2.99
CA TYR A 41 -2.27 13.19 -1.56
C TYR A 41 -1.93 11.78 -1.03
N ASN A 42 -1.75 10.78 -1.91
CA ASN A 42 -1.22 9.47 -1.54
C ASN A 42 0.14 9.58 -0.84
N TYR A 43 0.95 10.57 -1.22
CA TYR A 43 2.26 10.82 -0.57
C TYR A 43 2.16 11.27 0.88
N VAL A 44 0.96 11.61 1.35
CA VAL A 44 0.69 11.96 2.76
C VAL A 44 -0.11 10.86 3.45
N PHE A 45 -1.16 10.35 2.79
CA PHE A 45 -2.19 9.53 3.42
C PHE A 45 -2.06 8.01 3.19
N ASP A 46 -1.38 7.56 2.12
CA ASP A 46 -1.26 6.13 1.83
C ASP A 46 -0.17 5.48 2.69
N PRO A 47 -0.47 4.44 3.48
CA PRO A 47 0.47 3.80 4.39
C PRO A 47 1.65 3.13 3.68
N ASN A 48 1.56 2.86 2.37
CA ASN A 48 2.59 2.19 1.59
C ASN A 48 3.51 3.14 0.81
N VAL A 49 2.99 4.32 0.43
CA VAL A 49 3.71 5.25 -0.45
C VAL A 49 3.99 6.62 0.17
N TYR A 50 3.50 6.88 1.39
CA TYR A 50 3.75 8.17 2.06
C TYR A 50 5.25 8.50 2.11
N LEU A 51 5.57 9.77 2.04
CA LEU A 51 6.96 10.24 2.03
C LEU A 51 7.58 10.13 3.42
N LYS A 52 8.21 9.00 3.71
CA LYS A 52 8.87 8.71 4.99
C LYS A 52 9.86 9.79 5.41
N ARG A 53 10.56 10.41 4.43
CA ARG A 53 11.51 11.50 4.66
C ARG A 53 10.89 12.69 5.41
N PHE A 54 9.57 12.94 5.22
CA PHE A 54 8.83 14.04 5.83
C PHE A 54 7.90 13.58 6.97
N PHE A 55 7.36 12.36 6.88
CA PHE A 55 6.22 11.92 7.68
C PHE A 55 6.48 10.64 8.48
N GLN A 56 7.74 10.20 8.61
CA GLN A 56 8.09 9.06 9.46
C GLN A 56 7.76 9.37 10.93
N GLU A 57 7.48 8.34 11.72
CA GLU A 57 7.25 8.49 13.16
C GLU A 57 8.39 9.26 13.84
N GLY A 58 8.00 10.18 14.73
CA GLY A 58 8.93 11.06 15.44
C GLY A 58 9.38 12.30 14.65
N ILE A 59 9.06 12.43 13.37
CA ILE A 59 9.29 13.65 12.59
C ILE A 59 8.03 14.50 12.63
N LYS A 60 8.12 15.68 13.23
CA LYS A 60 7.07 16.70 13.18
C LYS A 60 7.65 17.94 12.51
N GLY A 61 7.00 18.40 11.45
CA GLY A 61 7.36 19.62 10.74
C GLY A 61 6.24 20.66 10.83
N ASP A 62 6.56 21.89 10.50
CA ASP A 62 5.60 23.00 10.43
C ASP A 62 4.85 22.95 9.08
N TYR A 63 4.07 21.88 8.86
CA TYR A 63 3.34 21.68 7.62
C TYR A 63 1.94 22.31 7.69
N LEU A 64 1.52 22.87 6.56
CA LEU A 64 0.15 23.25 6.26
C LEU A 64 -0.31 22.40 5.07
N PHE A 65 -1.33 21.57 5.27
CA PHE A 65 -1.87 20.75 4.19
C PHE A 65 -3.04 21.45 3.51
N LEU A 66 -2.98 21.53 2.19
CA LEU A 66 -4.07 21.99 1.33
C LEU A 66 -4.49 20.81 0.47
N VAL A 67 -5.64 20.19 0.78
CA VAL A 67 -6.11 18.96 0.16
C VAL A 67 -7.24 19.29 -0.80
N ASP A 68 -6.93 19.29 -2.10
CA ASP A 68 -7.90 19.49 -3.16
C ASP A 68 -8.64 18.19 -3.48
N GLU A 69 -9.82 18.30 -4.10
CA GLU A 69 -10.70 17.19 -4.45
C GLU A 69 -11.00 16.27 -3.26
N ALA A 70 -11.14 16.89 -2.07
CA ALA A 70 -11.29 16.19 -0.81
C ALA A 70 -12.51 15.23 -0.75
N HIS A 71 -13.51 15.45 -1.62
CA HIS A 71 -14.67 14.56 -1.75
C HIS A 71 -14.29 13.13 -2.14
N ASN A 72 -13.15 12.94 -2.83
CA ASN A 72 -12.65 11.62 -3.20
C ASN A 72 -11.86 10.94 -2.07
N LEU A 73 -11.44 11.69 -1.05
CA LEU A 73 -10.51 11.18 -0.04
C LEU A 73 -11.11 10.03 0.77
N VAL A 74 -12.41 10.08 1.08
CA VAL A 74 -13.10 9.06 1.88
C VAL A 74 -13.03 7.69 1.18
N ASP A 75 -13.51 7.61 -0.05
CA ASP A 75 -13.52 6.33 -0.78
C ASP A 75 -12.11 5.85 -1.10
N ARG A 76 -11.23 6.77 -1.47
CA ARG A 76 -9.83 6.43 -1.74
C ARG A 76 -9.08 5.96 -0.49
N SER A 77 -9.33 6.57 0.66
CA SER A 77 -8.70 6.12 1.91
C SER A 77 -9.19 4.74 2.33
N ARG A 78 -10.48 4.42 2.15
CA ARG A 78 -10.96 3.04 2.33
C ARG A 78 -10.16 2.04 1.51
N GLU A 79 -9.87 2.34 0.24
CA GLU A 79 -9.05 1.47 -0.61
C GLU A 79 -7.55 1.48 -0.23
N MET A 80 -6.96 2.64 0.12
CA MET A 80 -5.56 2.74 0.59
C MET A 80 -5.28 1.89 1.83
N TYR A 81 -6.27 1.86 2.74
CA TYR A 81 -6.18 1.10 3.99
C TYR A 81 -6.80 -0.29 3.89
N SER A 82 -7.13 -0.76 2.69
CA SER A 82 -7.60 -2.14 2.43
C SER A 82 -6.53 -2.96 1.71
N ALA A 83 -6.60 -4.28 1.84
CA ALA A 83 -5.69 -5.17 1.15
C ALA A 83 -6.36 -6.48 0.75
N ASP A 84 -5.96 -6.98 -0.41
CA ASP A 84 -6.44 -8.23 -0.99
C ASP A 84 -5.31 -9.26 -1.09
N LEU A 85 -5.65 -10.53 -0.87
CA LEU A 85 -4.78 -11.66 -1.15
C LEU A 85 -5.54 -12.74 -1.93
N TYR A 86 -5.05 -13.08 -3.12
CA TYR A 86 -5.65 -14.08 -3.99
C TYR A 86 -4.94 -15.42 -3.92
N LYS A 87 -5.71 -16.48 -3.73
CA LYS A 87 -5.18 -17.84 -3.69
C LYS A 87 -4.52 -18.25 -5.02
N GLU A 88 -5.07 -17.78 -6.11
CA GLU A 88 -4.60 -18.05 -7.47
C GLU A 88 -3.20 -17.46 -7.69
N ASP A 89 -2.90 -16.29 -7.11
CA ASP A 89 -1.57 -15.66 -7.18
C ASP A 89 -0.54 -16.45 -6.36
N VAL A 90 -0.93 -16.94 -5.18
CA VAL A 90 -0.09 -17.86 -4.38
C VAL A 90 0.31 -19.10 -5.20
N LEU A 91 -0.64 -19.67 -5.96
CA LEU A 91 -0.38 -20.83 -6.81
C LEU A 91 0.47 -20.47 -8.04
N ALA A 92 0.26 -19.31 -8.65
CA ALA A 92 1.05 -18.84 -9.79
C ALA A 92 2.51 -18.66 -9.39
N VAL A 93 2.77 -17.93 -8.31
CA VAL A 93 4.13 -17.72 -7.79
C VAL A 93 4.78 -19.03 -7.34
N LYS A 94 4.02 -19.94 -6.73
CA LYS A 94 4.56 -21.27 -6.39
C LYS A 94 5.06 -22.03 -7.61
N ARG A 95 4.36 -21.96 -8.76
CA ARG A 95 4.80 -22.61 -10.01
C ARG A 95 6.15 -22.06 -10.48
N ILE A 96 6.30 -20.74 -10.44
CA ILE A 96 7.55 -20.06 -10.81
C ILE A 96 8.67 -20.45 -9.83
N MET A 97 8.40 -20.37 -8.52
CA MET A 97 9.41 -20.61 -7.50
C MET A 97 9.89 -22.05 -7.39
N LYS A 98 9.23 -23.02 -8.04
CA LYS A 98 9.70 -24.41 -8.10
C LYS A 98 11.11 -24.55 -8.68
N ALA A 99 11.47 -23.71 -9.65
CA ALA A 99 12.80 -23.70 -10.26
C ALA A 99 13.84 -22.94 -9.43
N HIS A 100 13.41 -22.09 -8.48
CA HIS A 100 14.28 -21.11 -7.84
C HIS A 100 14.51 -21.34 -6.33
N SER A 101 13.47 -21.76 -5.58
CA SER A 101 13.56 -21.94 -4.12
C SER A 101 12.59 -22.98 -3.57
N ARG A 102 13.14 -24.10 -3.09
CA ARG A 102 12.35 -25.14 -2.41
C ARG A 102 11.74 -24.64 -1.10
N THR A 103 12.44 -23.73 -0.40
CA THR A 103 11.98 -23.19 0.88
C THR A 103 10.74 -22.32 0.67
N ILE A 104 10.77 -21.38 -0.28
CA ILE A 104 9.64 -20.54 -0.61
C ILE A 104 8.46 -21.40 -1.09
N CYS A 105 8.68 -22.40 -1.93
CA CYS A 105 7.63 -23.32 -2.36
C CYS A 105 6.92 -24.01 -1.20
N ARG A 106 7.67 -24.48 -0.20
CA ARG A 106 7.08 -25.16 0.98
C ARG A 106 6.22 -24.20 1.81
N ILE A 107 6.59 -22.92 1.89
CA ILE A 107 5.81 -21.93 2.61
C ILE A 107 4.56 -21.56 1.81
N LEU A 108 4.68 -21.38 0.49
CA LEU A 108 3.53 -21.16 -0.41
C LEU A 108 2.54 -22.33 -0.37
N ASP A 109 3.01 -23.56 -0.19
CA ASP A 109 2.14 -24.72 0.03
C ASP A 109 1.31 -24.60 1.31
N LYS A 110 1.93 -24.12 2.39
CA LYS A 110 1.22 -23.90 3.66
C LYS A 110 0.20 -22.77 3.53
N CYS A 111 0.57 -21.65 2.87
CA CYS A 111 -0.37 -20.56 2.57
C CYS A 111 -1.55 -21.07 1.75
N ASN A 112 -1.27 -21.81 0.66
CA ASN A 112 -2.31 -22.36 -0.20
C ASN A 112 -3.23 -23.33 0.56
N LYS A 113 -2.69 -24.15 1.48
CA LYS A 113 -3.49 -25.09 2.28
C LYS A 113 -4.43 -24.33 3.22
N ALA A 114 -3.93 -23.32 3.94
CA ALA A 114 -4.75 -22.49 4.81
C ALA A 114 -5.87 -21.76 4.04
N MET A 115 -5.53 -21.17 2.88
CA MET A 115 -6.53 -20.53 2.02
C MET A 115 -7.53 -21.52 1.41
N LEU A 116 -7.12 -22.77 1.16
CA LEU A 116 -8.02 -23.80 0.66
C LEU A 116 -9.02 -24.26 1.72
N GLU A 117 -8.63 -24.31 2.98
CA GLU A 117 -9.52 -24.61 4.11
C GLU A 117 -10.59 -23.54 4.21
N MET A 118 -10.21 -22.24 4.21
CA MET A 118 -11.15 -21.12 4.20
C MET A 118 -12.07 -21.14 2.96
N LYS A 119 -11.52 -21.46 1.79
CA LYS A 119 -12.32 -21.57 0.53
C LYS A 119 -13.40 -22.63 0.62
N ARG A 120 -13.17 -23.74 1.31
CA ARG A 120 -14.16 -24.83 1.46
C ARG A 120 -15.35 -24.43 2.30
N GLU A 121 -15.17 -23.49 3.22
CA GLU A 121 -16.21 -22.96 4.10
C GLU A 121 -16.94 -21.75 3.48
N CYS A 122 -16.40 -21.17 2.41
CA CYS A 122 -16.90 -19.98 1.73
C CYS A 122 -17.73 -20.37 0.49
N GLU A 123 -19.05 -20.27 0.54
CA GLU A 123 -19.91 -20.47 -0.63
C GLU A 123 -19.79 -19.29 -1.61
N HIS A 124 -20.12 -18.07 -1.16
CA HIS A 124 -20.00 -16.82 -1.92
C HIS A 124 -19.10 -15.82 -1.22
N TYR A 125 -19.45 -15.49 0.02
CA TYR A 125 -18.61 -14.69 0.93
C TYR A 125 -18.77 -15.18 2.36
N GLN A 126 -17.77 -14.90 3.18
CA GLN A 126 -17.76 -15.26 4.61
C GLN A 126 -16.98 -14.20 5.39
N ILE A 127 -17.61 -13.65 6.43
CA ILE A 127 -16.92 -12.78 7.39
C ILE A 127 -16.06 -13.67 8.29
N LEU A 128 -14.84 -13.23 8.56
CA LEU A 128 -13.82 -13.93 9.34
C LEU A 128 -13.46 -13.10 10.57
N ASP A 129 -13.34 -13.74 11.72
CA ASP A 129 -12.83 -13.08 12.92
C ASP A 129 -11.32 -12.78 12.80
N SER A 130 -10.61 -13.60 12.03
CA SER A 130 -9.18 -13.42 11.75
C SER A 130 -8.77 -14.28 10.55
N VAL A 131 -7.58 -14.02 10.00
CA VAL A 131 -6.98 -14.91 8.98
C VAL A 131 -6.18 -16.08 9.60
N GLY A 132 -6.22 -16.22 10.93
CA GLY A 132 -5.69 -17.37 11.67
C GLY A 132 -4.22 -17.66 11.41
N THR A 133 -3.89 -18.94 11.21
CA THR A 133 -2.52 -19.40 10.98
C THR A 133 -1.91 -18.93 9.66
N LEU A 134 -2.73 -18.43 8.73
CA LEU A 134 -2.27 -17.90 7.46
C LEU A 134 -1.30 -16.72 7.66
N THR A 135 -1.58 -15.80 8.60
CA THR A 135 -0.70 -14.66 8.89
C THR A 135 0.72 -15.09 9.18
N PHE A 136 0.91 -16.10 10.04
CA PHE A 136 2.24 -16.62 10.36
C PHE A 136 2.97 -17.14 9.12
N HIS A 137 2.25 -17.82 8.22
CA HIS A 137 2.85 -18.31 6.99
C HIS A 137 3.20 -17.18 6.02
N LEU A 138 2.37 -16.12 5.94
CA LEU A 138 2.62 -14.94 5.13
C LEU A 138 3.83 -14.14 5.62
N MET A 139 3.96 -13.92 6.93
CA MET A 139 5.13 -13.24 7.54
C MET A 139 6.42 -13.99 7.22
N ARG A 140 6.40 -15.33 7.37
CA ARG A 140 7.56 -16.15 7.03
C ARG A 140 7.85 -16.17 5.53
N LEU A 141 6.81 -16.12 4.69
CA LEU A 141 6.95 -15.99 3.24
C LEU A 141 7.62 -14.69 2.87
N ALA A 142 7.15 -13.56 3.43
CA ALA A 142 7.73 -12.25 3.20
C ALA A 142 9.23 -12.22 3.51
N SER A 143 9.63 -12.67 4.71
CA SER A 143 11.05 -12.75 5.10
C SER A 143 11.90 -13.57 4.13
N GLN A 144 11.40 -14.72 3.67
CA GLN A 144 12.13 -15.55 2.72
C GLN A 144 12.16 -14.99 1.29
N MET A 145 11.14 -14.19 0.91
CA MET A 145 11.15 -13.46 -0.34
C MET A 145 12.09 -12.25 -0.27
N ASP A 146 12.20 -11.56 0.86
CA ASP A 146 13.18 -10.50 1.09
C ASP A 146 14.60 -11.02 0.79
N GLU A 147 15.01 -12.11 1.46
CA GLU A 147 16.32 -12.72 1.27
C GLU A 147 16.56 -13.20 -0.20
N PHE A 148 15.49 -13.66 -0.85
CA PHE A 148 15.58 -14.12 -2.24
C PHE A 148 15.75 -12.95 -3.22
N LEU A 149 15.06 -11.84 -2.99
CA LEU A 149 15.03 -10.68 -3.88
C LEU A 149 16.21 -9.71 -3.67
N GLU A 150 16.87 -9.72 -2.50
CA GLU A 150 18.11 -8.96 -2.25
C GLU A 150 19.20 -9.28 -3.27
N LYS A 151 19.25 -10.51 -3.77
CA LYS A 151 20.26 -10.92 -4.75
C LYS A 151 19.78 -10.58 -6.15
N PRO A 152 20.59 -9.86 -6.95
CA PRO A 152 20.24 -9.56 -8.33
C PRO A 152 20.08 -10.86 -9.13
N ARG A 153 18.87 -11.14 -9.57
CA ARG A 153 18.53 -12.33 -10.37
C ARG A 153 17.61 -11.88 -11.50
N GLU A 154 17.88 -12.39 -12.69
CA GLU A 154 17.03 -12.18 -13.84
C GLU A 154 16.39 -13.52 -14.25
N PHE A 155 15.09 -13.52 -14.36
CA PHE A 155 14.27 -14.62 -14.88
C PHE A 155 12.99 -14.06 -15.49
N PRO A 156 12.39 -14.74 -16.47
CA PRO A 156 11.29 -14.20 -17.27
C PRO A 156 10.09 -13.72 -16.45
N GLU A 157 9.75 -14.42 -15.38
CA GLU A 157 8.57 -14.16 -14.55
C GLU A 157 8.87 -13.26 -13.33
N LYS A 158 10.03 -12.60 -13.27
CA LYS A 158 10.45 -11.75 -12.15
C LYS A 158 9.40 -10.71 -11.79
N LYS A 159 8.76 -10.09 -12.79
CA LYS A 159 7.69 -9.11 -12.57
C LYS A 159 6.53 -9.71 -11.78
N THR A 160 6.03 -10.88 -12.17
CA THR A 160 4.92 -11.56 -11.47
C THR A 160 5.28 -11.87 -10.00
N VAL A 161 6.53 -12.26 -9.75
CA VAL A 161 7.00 -12.53 -8.37
C VAL A 161 7.09 -11.23 -7.57
N LEU A 162 7.55 -10.13 -8.16
CA LEU A 162 7.60 -8.83 -7.52
C LEU A 162 6.21 -8.27 -7.24
N ASP A 163 5.29 -8.34 -8.19
CA ASP A 163 3.90 -7.87 -8.02
C ASP A 163 3.23 -8.61 -6.86
N PHE A 164 3.40 -9.93 -6.78
CA PHE A 164 2.91 -10.72 -5.66
C PHE A 164 3.62 -10.35 -4.34
N TYR A 165 4.93 -10.14 -4.35
CA TYR A 165 5.68 -9.76 -3.16
C TYR A 165 5.17 -8.43 -2.60
N PHE A 166 4.91 -7.43 -3.47
CA PHE A 166 4.35 -6.16 -3.03
C PHE A 166 2.92 -6.31 -2.51
N ALA A 167 2.09 -7.13 -3.14
CA ALA A 167 0.75 -7.43 -2.63
C ALA A 167 0.80 -8.12 -1.25
N LEU A 168 1.72 -9.07 -1.06
CA LEU A 168 1.96 -9.74 0.22
C LEU A 168 2.40 -8.75 1.31
N ARG A 169 3.35 -7.85 0.99
CA ARG A 169 3.83 -6.81 1.93
C ARG A 169 2.71 -5.84 2.29
N ASN A 170 1.94 -5.41 1.28
CA ASN A 170 0.75 -4.58 1.51
C ASN A 170 -0.25 -5.27 2.45
N PHE A 171 -0.57 -6.53 2.17
CA PHE A 171 -1.51 -7.29 3.01
C PHE A 171 -1.05 -7.37 4.47
N LEU A 172 0.24 -7.62 4.71
CA LEU A 172 0.80 -7.66 6.07
C LEU A 172 0.81 -6.28 6.73
N ASN A 173 1.20 -5.22 6.00
CA ASN A 173 1.17 -3.85 6.52
C ASN A 173 -0.25 -3.42 6.94
N ILE A 174 -1.25 -3.76 6.12
CA ILE A 174 -2.65 -3.45 6.46
C ILE A 174 -3.13 -4.35 7.60
N TYR A 175 -2.71 -5.62 7.65
CA TYR A 175 -3.07 -6.51 8.75
C TYR A 175 -2.61 -5.99 10.12
N ASP A 176 -1.47 -5.33 10.18
CA ASP A 176 -0.96 -4.69 11.41
C ASP A 176 -1.79 -3.46 11.84
N LEU A 177 -2.62 -2.92 10.94
CA LEU A 177 -3.53 -1.80 11.21
C LEU A 177 -4.96 -2.25 11.55
N VAL A 178 -5.27 -3.54 11.40
CA VAL A 178 -6.62 -4.07 11.62
C VAL A 178 -7.07 -3.86 13.07
N ASP A 179 -8.19 -3.18 13.23
CA ASP A 179 -8.88 -2.90 14.47
C ASP A 179 -10.40 -3.02 14.26
N ASP A 180 -11.20 -2.47 15.18
CA ASP A 180 -12.67 -2.50 15.13
C ASP A 180 -13.27 -1.73 13.92
N HIS A 181 -12.46 -0.94 13.20
CA HIS A 181 -12.85 -0.23 11.97
C HIS A 181 -12.71 -1.07 10.70
N TYR A 182 -12.29 -2.34 10.85
CA TYR A 182 -12.07 -3.25 9.73
C TYR A 182 -13.06 -4.42 9.72
N VAL A 183 -13.34 -4.90 8.52
CA VAL A 183 -14.01 -6.18 8.30
C VAL A 183 -13.08 -7.10 7.50
N ILE A 184 -12.79 -8.27 8.06
CA ILE A 184 -12.05 -9.31 7.34
C ILE A 184 -13.07 -10.25 6.72
N TYR A 185 -12.93 -10.52 5.43
CA TYR A 185 -13.80 -11.48 4.77
C TYR A 185 -13.11 -12.26 3.64
N SER A 186 -13.63 -13.44 3.37
CA SER A 186 -13.26 -14.21 2.18
C SER A 186 -14.43 -14.21 1.18
N GLN A 187 -14.08 -14.29 -0.10
CA GLN A 187 -15.05 -14.21 -1.19
C GLN A 187 -14.59 -15.00 -2.40
N MET A 188 -15.57 -15.62 -3.08
CA MET A 188 -15.43 -16.06 -4.46
C MET A 188 -15.72 -14.88 -5.39
N THR A 189 -14.74 -14.44 -6.18
CA THR A 189 -14.95 -13.35 -7.16
C THR A 189 -15.77 -13.84 -8.35
N GLU A 190 -16.33 -12.92 -9.12
CA GLU A 190 -17.05 -13.23 -10.38
C GLU A 190 -16.17 -13.99 -11.38
N GLU A 191 -14.84 -13.76 -11.34
CA GLU A 191 -13.86 -14.49 -12.15
C GLU A 191 -13.53 -15.89 -11.62
N GLY A 192 -14.16 -16.34 -10.54
CA GLY A 192 -13.93 -17.63 -9.89
C GLY A 192 -12.65 -17.73 -9.07
N LYS A 193 -12.03 -16.59 -8.73
CA LYS A 193 -10.86 -16.53 -7.84
C LYS A 193 -11.30 -16.47 -6.38
N PHE A 194 -10.51 -17.08 -5.50
CA PHE A 194 -10.73 -16.97 -4.06
C PHE A 194 -9.88 -15.84 -3.49
N ARG A 195 -10.53 -14.87 -2.87
CA ARG A 195 -9.94 -13.68 -2.27
C ARG A 195 -10.15 -13.65 -0.76
N ILE A 196 -9.15 -13.23 -0.03
CA ILE A 196 -9.25 -12.74 1.35
C ILE A 196 -9.03 -11.25 1.29
N ARG A 197 -9.94 -10.47 1.88
CA ARG A 197 -9.86 -9.01 1.95
C ARG A 197 -9.86 -8.53 3.39
N LEU A 198 -8.93 -7.64 3.68
CA LEU A 198 -8.93 -6.76 4.83
C LEU A 198 -9.56 -5.45 4.38
N PHE A 199 -10.81 -5.21 4.76
CA PHE A 199 -11.55 -4.04 4.28
C PHE A 199 -11.65 -3.00 5.39
N CYS A 200 -11.09 -1.82 5.16
CA CYS A 200 -11.23 -0.66 6.01
C CYS A 200 -12.61 -0.03 5.80
N VAL A 201 -13.49 -0.19 6.75
CA VAL A 201 -14.85 0.40 6.71
C VAL A 201 -14.78 1.88 7.03
N ASP A 202 -14.01 2.22 8.05
CA ASP A 202 -13.82 3.60 8.52
C ASP A 202 -12.33 3.96 8.61
N PRO A 203 -11.80 4.76 7.67
CA PRO A 203 -10.41 5.18 7.66
C PRO A 203 -10.11 6.39 8.56
N SER A 204 -11.09 6.95 9.26
CA SER A 204 -10.98 8.23 9.99
C SER A 204 -9.82 8.27 10.96
N VAL A 205 -9.62 7.21 11.76
CA VAL A 205 -8.51 7.10 12.73
C VAL A 205 -7.15 7.15 12.03
N ASN A 206 -7.03 6.50 10.88
CA ASN A 206 -5.79 6.47 10.12
C ASN A 206 -5.51 7.81 9.43
N LEU A 207 -6.54 8.43 8.86
CA LEU A 207 -6.44 9.77 8.29
C LEU A 207 -6.08 10.80 9.36
N GLN A 208 -6.70 10.73 10.54
CA GLN A 208 -6.40 11.64 11.65
C GLN A 208 -4.91 11.57 12.05
N LYS A 209 -4.32 10.37 12.14
CA LYS A 209 -2.87 10.21 12.39
C LYS A 209 -2.00 10.92 11.34
N CYS A 210 -2.45 11.00 10.09
CA CYS A 210 -1.74 11.73 9.04
C CYS A 210 -1.95 13.25 9.19
N ILE A 211 -3.17 13.69 9.47
CA ILE A 211 -3.54 15.09 9.69
C ILE A 211 -2.77 15.69 10.87
N ASP A 212 -2.62 14.93 11.96
CA ASP A 212 -1.89 15.33 13.17
C ASP A 212 -0.41 15.63 12.95
N LYS A 213 0.14 15.24 11.79
CA LYS A 213 1.52 15.59 11.39
C LYS A 213 1.63 17.02 10.87
N SER A 214 0.53 17.69 10.58
CA SER A 214 0.47 19.08 10.16
C SER A 214 0.06 20.01 11.30
N ASN A 215 0.37 21.29 11.18
CA ASN A 215 -0.14 22.33 12.06
C ASN A 215 -1.61 22.68 11.74
N SER A 216 -1.99 22.54 10.48
CA SER A 216 -3.36 22.76 10.00
C SER A 216 -3.58 22.03 8.68
N THR A 217 -4.80 21.56 8.46
CA THR A 217 -5.23 20.96 7.20
C THR A 217 -6.50 21.63 6.71
N ILE A 218 -6.51 22.04 5.44
CA ILE A 218 -7.66 22.62 4.77
C ILE A 218 -8.09 21.68 3.66
N PHE A 219 -9.29 21.14 3.79
CA PHE A 219 -9.95 20.34 2.76
C PHE A 219 -10.83 21.21 1.91
N PHE A 220 -10.72 21.10 0.60
CA PHE A 220 -11.56 21.84 -0.33
C PHE A 220 -11.91 20.99 -1.57
N SER A 221 -13.02 21.31 -2.18
CA SER A 221 -13.48 20.72 -3.44
C SER A 221 -14.68 21.50 -3.96
N ALA A 222 -14.91 21.49 -5.25
CA ALA A 222 -16.11 22.06 -5.87
C ALA A 222 -17.41 21.33 -5.46
N THR A 223 -17.32 20.10 -4.92
CA THR A 223 -18.46 19.18 -4.71
C THR A 223 -18.59 18.64 -3.28
N LEU A 224 -18.14 19.38 -2.26
CA LEU A 224 -18.31 19.03 -0.83
C LEU A 224 -19.76 19.27 -0.34
N LEU A 225 -20.74 18.67 -1.01
CA LEU A 225 -22.16 18.75 -0.62
C LEU A 225 -22.78 17.35 -0.60
N PRO A 226 -23.57 17.00 0.43
CA PRO A 226 -23.86 17.81 1.63
C PRO A 226 -22.69 17.83 2.62
N ILE A 227 -22.37 19.00 3.14
CA ILE A 227 -21.22 19.19 4.04
C ILE A 227 -21.31 18.35 5.32
N GLY A 228 -22.53 18.03 5.78
CA GLY A 228 -22.78 17.21 6.94
C GLY A 228 -22.20 15.78 6.81
N TYR A 229 -22.25 15.20 5.61
CA TYR A 229 -21.66 13.89 5.31
C TYR A 229 -20.14 13.92 5.55
N TYR A 230 -19.45 14.89 4.94
CA TYR A 230 -17.99 14.99 5.03
C TYR A 230 -17.46 15.40 6.41
N ARG A 231 -18.32 15.93 7.29
CA ARG A 231 -17.94 16.22 8.68
C ARG A 231 -18.01 15.02 9.60
N SER A 232 -18.80 14.02 9.26
CA SER A 232 -18.96 12.78 10.05
C SER A 232 -17.97 11.69 9.66
N GLU A 233 -17.41 11.76 8.47
CA GLU A 233 -16.33 10.88 7.97
C GLU A 233 -14.94 11.50 8.25
#